data_89a6d7ee7ba805d487195ab7cb7e9eb4
#
_entry.id   89a6d7ee7ba805d487195ab7cb7e9eb4
#
_cell.length_a   1.000
_cell.length_b   1.000
_cell.length_c   1.000
_cell.angle_alpha   90.00
_cell.angle_beta   90.00
_cell.angle_gamma   90.00
#
_symmetry.space_group_name_H-M   'P 1'
#
loop_
_entity.id
_entity.type
_entity.pdbx_description
1 polymer ?
#
loop_
_entity_poly.entity_id
_entity_poly.type
_entity_poly.pdbx_seq_one_letter_code
_entity_poly.pdbx_strand_id
1 'polypeptide(L)'
;MTCAAKAIPVPVTYWTDCLVLLQQGDVAAISTDDAILDGLAAQDPWTKLIGPPIADEPYGLAISKQHPEFVRFVNAVLQQLRTNGQWAASYRHWIGTPVAPIPQAHYAG
;
A
#
# COMPACT_ATOMS: atom_id res chain seq x y z
N MET A 1 -1.86 -13.76 3.37
CA MET A 1 -0.63 -14.14 2.64
C MET A 1 0.43 -14.63 3.61
N THR A 2 1.06 -15.74 3.34
CA THR A 2 2.10 -16.29 4.21
C THR A 2 3.46 -16.13 3.55
N CYS A 3 4.42 -15.65 4.30
CA CYS A 3 5.77 -15.36 3.80
C CYS A 3 6.74 -16.54 3.97
N ALA A 4 6.35 -17.58 4.70
CA ALA A 4 7.19 -18.76 4.94
C ALA A 4 6.31 -19.99 4.96
N ALA A 5 6.88 -21.10 4.48
CA ALA A 5 6.15 -22.38 4.37
C ALA A 5 5.64 -22.91 5.72
N LYS A 6 6.23 -22.45 6.83
CA LYS A 6 5.86 -22.90 8.18
C LYS A 6 5.14 -21.83 9.00
N ALA A 7 4.83 -20.68 8.40
CA ALA A 7 4.10 -19.63 9.12
C ALA A 7 2.63 -20.01 9.26
N ILE A 8 2.08 -19.75 10.43
CA ILE A 8 0.66 -19.99 10.71
C ILE A 8 -0.06 -18.64 10.60
N PRO A 9 -0.93 -18.44 9.59
CA PRO A 9 -1.66 -17.19 9.46
C PRO A 9 -2.73 -17.05 10.53
N VAL A 10 -2.86 -15.84 11.09
CA VAL A 10 -3.90 -15.48 12.03
C VAL A 10 -4.78 -14.42 11.37
N PRO A 11 -6.00 -14.77 10.93
CA PRO A 11 -6.87 -13.79 10.27
C PRO A 11 -7.48 -12.83 11.28
N VAL A 12 -7.70 -11.58 10.86
CA VAL A 12 -8.36 -10.54 11.64
C VAL A 12 -9.38 -9.81 10.78
N THR A 13 -10.30 -9.08 11.43
CA THR A 13 -11.32 -8.31 10.73
C THR A 13 -10.81 -6.95 10.26
N TYR A 14 -10.01 -6.27 11.09
CA TYR A 14 -9.49 -4.94 10.80
C TYR A 14 -7.97 -4.91 10.88
N TRP A 15 -7.33 -4.06 10.07
CA TRP A 15 -5.86 -3.93 10.08
C TRP A 15 -5.32 -3.47 11.43
N THR A 16 -6.05 -2.63 12.15
CA THR A 16 -5.65 -2.19 13.50
C THR A 16 -5.61 -3.34 14.50
N ASP A 17 -6.40 -4.38 14.29
CA ASP A 17 -6.35 -5.58 15.12
C ASP A 17 -4.99 -6.29 14.99
N CYS A 18 -4.40 -6.26 13.80
CA CYS A 18 -3.06 -6.81 13.58
C CYS A 18 -2.01 -6.13 14.47
N LEU A 19 -2.07 -4.81 14.57
CA LEU A 19 -1.13 -4.07 15.41
C LEU A 19 -1.29 -4.42 16.89
N VAL A 20 -2.53 -4.57 17.36
CA VAL A 20 -2.80 -4.97 18.73
C VAL A 20 -2.23 -6.36 19.02
N LEU A 21 -2.41 -7.32 18.12
CA LEU A 21 -1.86 -8.66 18.28
C LEU A 21 -0.33 -8.65 18.32
N LEU A 22 0.29 -7.81 17.51
CA LEU A 22 1.75 -7.65 17.51
C LEU A 22 2.23 -7.05 18.82
N GLN A 23 1.57 -6.00 19.31
CA GLN A 23 1.90 -5.37 20.58
C GLN A 23 1.76 -6.29 21.78
N GLN A 24 0.75 -7.18 21.74
CA GLN A 24 0.52 -8.17 22.79
C GLN A 24 1.46 -9.36 22.71
N GLY A 25 2.21 -9.51 21.63
CA GLY A 25 3.08 -10.67 21.45
C GLY A 25 2.37 -11.92 20.94
N ASP A 26 1.09 -11.80 20.53
CA ASP A 26 0.32 -12.95 20.03
C ASP A 26 0.73 -13.33 18.61
N VAL A 27 1.28 -12.39 17.86
CA VAL A 27 1.87 -12.65 16.54
C VAL A 27 3.28 -12.07 16.49
N ALA A 28 4.15 -12.67 15.68
CA ALA A 28 5.55 -12.23 15.56
C ALA A 28 5.71 -11.17 14.48
N ALA A 29 4.83 -11.13 13.49
CA ALA A 29 4.95 -10.20 12.36
C ALA A 29 3.59 -9.99 11.69
N ILE A 30 3.50 -8.89 10.93
CA ILE A 30 2.35 -8.55 10.10
C ILE A 30 2.83 -8.47 8.66
N SER A 31 2.03 -8.99 7.72
CA SER A 31 2.29 -8.89 6.29
C SER A 31 1.05 -8.35 5.59
N THR A 32 1.19 -7.23 4.92
CA THR A 32 0.16 -6.61 4.10
C THR A 32 0.81 -5.58 3.17
N ASP A 33 0.02 -4.71 2.54
CA ASP A 33 0.54 -3.66 1.67
C ASP A 33 1.48 -2.71 2.42
N ASP A 34 2.52 -2.24 1.72
CA ASP A 34 3.54 -1.37 2.32
C ASP A 34 2.96 -0.07 2.88
N ALA A 35 2.03 0.56 2.17
CA ALA A 35 1.39 1.78 2.64
C ALA A 35 0.61 1.55 3.94
N ILE A 36 -0.05 0.40 4.07
CA ILE A 36 -0.77 0.02 5.29
C ILE A 36 0.24 -0.23 6.42
N LEU A 37 1.33 -0.93 6.14
CA LEU A 37 2.39 -1.18 7.13
C LEU A 37 3.02 0.12 7.60
N ASP A 38 3.30 1.07 6.70
CA ASP A 38 3.83 2.37 7.07
C ASP A 38 2.88 3.13 8.00
N GLY A 39 1.58 3.07 7.72
CA GLY A 39 0.56 3.67 8.58
C GLY A 39 0.51 3.04 9.97
N LEU A 40 0.62 1.73 10.06
CA LEU A 40 0.65 1.03 11.35
C LEU A 40 1.93 1.33 12.12
N ALA A 41 3.07 1.35 11.45
CA ALA A 41 4.36 1.67 12.09
C ALA A 41 4.40 3.11 12.60
N ALA A 42 3.72 4.04 11.94
CA ALA A 42 3.62 5.43 12.39
C ALA A 42 2.86 5.55 13.71
N GLN A 43 1.98 4.60 14.03
CA GLN A 43 1.22 4.59 15.27
C GLN A 43 1.97 3.94 16.43
N ASP A 44 3.06 3.22 16.16
CA ASP A 44 3.82 2.50 17.18
C ASP A 44 5.31 2.61 16.91
N PRO A 45 6.05 3.41 17.73
CA PRO A 45 7.49 3.60 17.53
C PRO A 45 8.33 2.35 17.80
N TRP A 46 7.76 1.32 18.40
CA TRP A 46 8.46 0.06 18.69
C TRP A 46 8.39 -0.94 17.53
N THR A 47 7.63 -0.62 16.47
CA THR A 47 7.54 -1.46 15.28
C THR A 47 8.34 -0.86 14.14
N LYS A 48 8.76 -1.70 13.21
CA LYS A 48 9.46 -1.26 11.98
C LYS A 48 9.18 -2.20 10.83
N LEU A 49 9.30 -1.68 9.63
CA LEU A 49 9.28 -2.53 8.43
C LEU A 49 10.65 -3.18 8.27
N ILE A 50 10.64 -4.46 7.90
CA ILE A 50 11.87 -5.23 7.72
C ILE A 50 11.91 -5.85 6.31
N GLY A 51 13.10 -5.87 5.73
CA GLY A 51 13.35 -6.50 4.45
C GLY A 51 12.77 -5.75 3.26
N PRO A 52 13.07 -6.23 2.05
CA PRO A 52 12.49 -5.68 0.82
C PRO A 52 11.05 -6.16 0.63
N PRO A 53 10.28 -5.53 -0.29
CA PRO A 53 8.96 -6.03 -0.64
C PRO A 53 8.99 -7.49 -1.08
N ILE A 54 7.99 -8.26 -0.65
CA ILE A 54 7.90 -9.70 -0.98
C ILE A 54 7.33 -9.89 -2.38
N ALA A 55 6.41 -9.02 -2.79
CA ALA A 55 5.77 -9.07 -4.10
C ALA A 55 5.31 -7.66 -4.50
N ASP A 56 5.14 -7.46 -5.81
CA ASP A 56 4.57 -6.22 -6.34
C ASP A 56 3.06 -6.39 -6.49
N GLU A 57 2.30 -5.47 -5.89
CA GLU A 57 0.84 -5.43 -6.00
C GLU A 57 0.41 -4.00 -6.35
N PRO A 58 0.47 -3.64 -7.64
CA PRO A 58 0.09 -2.29 -8.04
C PRO A 58 -1.39 -2.02 -7.79
N TYR A 59 -1.69 -0.84 -7.26
CA TYR A 59 -3.06 -0.40 -7.04
C TYR A 59 -3.70 0.02 -8.36
N GLY A 60 -4.99 -0.18 -8.46
CA GLY A 60 -5.77 0.23 -9.62
C GLY A 60 -7.10 0.83 -9.22
N LEU A 61 -7.68 1.60 -10.12
CA LEU A 61 -9.00 2.16 -9.97
C LEU A 61 -9.96 1.42 -10.90
N ALA A 62 -11.06 0.94 -10.35
CA ALA A 62 -12.09 0.26 -11.12
C ALA A 62 -13.16 1.26 -11.53
N ILE A 63 -13.44 1.33 -12.82
CA ILE A 63 -14.42 2.25 -13.39
C ILE A 63 -15.36 1.45 -14.28
N SER A 64 -16.63 1.83 -14.30
CA SER A 64 -17.64 1.16 -15.14
C SER A 64 -17.23 1.17 -16.60
N LYS A 65 -17.38 0.03 -17.26
CA LYS A 65 -17.10 -0.10 -18.71
C LYS A 65 -18.02 0.78 -19.57
N GLN A 66 -19.14 1.25 -19.01
CA GLN A 66 -20.09 2.10 -19.72
C GLN A 66 -19.59 3.55 -19.87
N HIS A 67 -18.48 3.91 -19.25
CA HIS A 67 -17.94 5.27 -19.26
C HIS A 67 -16.47 5.30 -19.70
N PRO A 68 -16.20 4.93 -20.98
CA PRO A 68 -14.80 4.92 -21.47
C PRO A 68 -14.17 6.31 -21.50
N GLU A 69 -14.94 7.37 -21.70
CA GLU A 69 -14.46 8.74 -21.65
C GLU A 69 -13.98 9.11 -20.23
N PHE A 70 -14.65 8.61 -19.21
CA PHE A 70 -14.23 8.82 -17.81
C PHE A 70 -12.93 8.10 -17.51
N VAL A 71 -12.76 6.89 -18.06
CA VAL A 71 -11.50 6.14 -17.92
C VAL A 71 -10.33 6.95 -18.50
N ARG A 72 -10.51 7.51 -19.70
CA ARG A 72 -9.48 8.34 -20.35
C ARG A 72 -9.18 9.58 -19.54
N PHE A 73 -10.20 10.22 -18.99
CA PHE A 73 -10.03 11.40 -18.13
C PHE A 73 -9.21 11.06 -16.89
N VAL A 74 -9.56 9.99 -16.18
CA VAL A 74 -8.84 9.55 -14.97
C VAL A 74 -7.40 9.19 -15.30
N ASN A 75 -7.16 8.47 -16.40
CA ASN A 75 -5.80 8.12 -16.82
C ASN A 75 -4.96 9.37 -17.10
N ALA A 76 -5.56 10.38 -17.75
CA ALA A 76 -4.87 11.64 -18.03
C ALA A 76 -4.54 12.40 -16.74
N VAL A 77 -5.47 12.45 -15.78
CA VAL A 77 -5.24 13.11 -14.50
C VAL A 77 -4.13 12.41 -13.72
N LEU A 78 -4.17 11.07 -13.66
CA LEU A 78 -3.12 10.31 -12.96
C LEU A 78 -1.75 10.54 -13.57
N GLN A 79 -1.68 10.57 -14.91
CA GLN A 79 -0.42 10.87 -15.59
C GLN A 79 0.07 12.27 -15.28
N GLN A 80 -0.81 13.26 -15.28
CA GLN A 80 -0.45 14.62 -14.92
C GLN A 80 0.09 14.69 -13.50
N LEU A 81 -0.57 14.03 -12.53
CA LEU A 81 -0.12 14.02 -11.14
C LEU A 81 1.27 13.38 -11.00
N ARG A 82 1.55 12.33 -11.76
CA ARG A 82 2.87 11.68 -11.75
C ARG A 82 3.96 12.57 -12.33
N THR A 83 3.64 13.30 -13.38
CA THR A 83 4.66 14.10 -14.11
C THR A 83 4.90 15.47 -13.52
N ASN A 84 3.91 16.08 -12.85
CA ASN A 84 4.05 17.42 -12.27
C ASN A 84 4.51 17.44 -10.81
N GLY A 85 4.78 16.27 -10.22
CA GLY A 85 5.27 16.15 -8.85
C GLY A 85 4.18 16.12 -7.77
N GLN A 86 2.91 16.26 -8.12
CA GLN A 86 1.83 16.25 -7.12
C GLN A 86 1.67 14.89 -6.47
N TRP A 87 1.86 13.80 -7.24
CA TRP A 87 1.82 12.45 -6.66
C TRP A 87 2.88 12.28 -5.57
N ALA A 88 4.12 12.68 -5.87
CA ALA A 88 5.22 12.57 -4.92
C ALA A 88 5.00 13.44 -3.68
N ALA A 89 4.45 14.65 -3.86
CA ALA A 89 4.14 15.55 -2.76
C ALA A 89 3.05 14.97 -1.84
N SER A 90 2.01 14.39 -2.43
CA SER A 90 0.94 13.74 -1.69
C SER A 90 1.44 12.52 -0.92
N TYR A 91 2.27 11.71 -1.57
CA TYR A 91 2.89 10.55 -0.92
C TYR A 91 3.71 10.99 0.30
N ARG A 92 4.55 12.01 0.13
CA ARG A 92 5.39 12.53 1.23
C ARG A 92 4.56 13.06 2.39
N HIS A 93 3.43 13.71 2.08
CA HIS A 93 2.55 14.28 3.09
C HIS A 93 1.84 13.20 3.92
N TRP A 94 1.32 12.17 3.25
CA TRP A 94 0.43 11.20 3.88
C TRP A 94 1.13 9.91 4.35
N ILE A 95 2.17 9.50 3.64
CA ILE A 95 2.86 8.22 3.92
C ILE A 95 4.24 8.47 4.51
N GLY A 96 4.95 9.47 4.02
CA GLY A 96 6.22 9.87 4.60
C GLY A 96 7.40 9.77 3.63
N THR A 97 8.58 9.82 4.19
CA THR A 97 9.84 9.75 3.44
C THR A 97 10.64 8.50 3.82
N PRO A 98 11.45 7.93 2.91
CA PRO A 98 11.63 8.39 1.53
C PRO A 98 10.39 8.16 0.67
N VAL A 99 10.21 9.02 -0.34
CA VAL A 99 9.10 8.86 -1.28
C VAL A 99 9.37 7.63 -2.15
N ALA A 100 8.36 6.78 -2.32
CA ALA A 100 8.46 5.62 -3.19
C ALA A 100 8.73 6.03 -4.65
N PRO A 101 9.34 5.16 -5.46
CA PRO A 101 9.47 5.43 -6.90
C PRO A 101 8.10 5.72 -7.52
N ILE A 102 8.09 6.67 -8.47
CA ILE A 102 6.86 7.04 -9.17
C ILE A 102 6.33 5.81 -9.92
N PRO A 103 5.08 5.41 -9.68
CA PRO A 103 4.54 4.21 -10.30
C PRO A 103 4.40 4.39 -11.82
N GLN A 104 4.65 3.31 -12.53
CA GLN A 104 4.44 3.29 -13.98
C GLN A 104 2.97 3.02 -14.29
N ALA A 105 2.51 3.54 -15.41
CA ALA A 105 1.14 3.33 -15.84
C ALA A 105 0.94 1.91 -16.36
N HIS A 106 -0.15 1.29 -15.94
CA HIS A 106 -0.62 0.00 -16.44
C HIS A 106 -2.08 0.15 -16.81
N TYR A 107 -2.36 0.23 -18.11
CA TYR A 107 -3.72 0.42 -18.60
C TYR A 107 -4.33 -0.93 -18.94
N ALA A 108 -5.58 -1.12 -18.53
CA ALA A 108 -6.35 -2.29 -18.94
C ALA A 108 -6.65 -2.18 -20.43
N GLY A 109 -6.18 -3.13 -21.15
CA GLY A 109 -6.31 -3.43 -22.53
C GLY A 109 -6.83 -2.58 -23.56
#